data_5c09e16a714db354e5178c383f5c384d
#
_entry.id   5c09e16a714db354e5178c383f5c384d
#
_cell.length_a   1.000
_cell.length_b   1.000
_cell.length_c   1.000
_cell.angle_alpha   90.00
_cell.angle_beta   90.00
_cell.angle_gamma   90.00
#
_symmetry.space_group_name_H-M   'P 1'
#
loop_
_entity.id
_entity.type
_entity.pdbx_description
1 polymer ?
#
loop_
_entity_poly.entity_id
_entity_poly.type
_entity_poly.pdbx_seq_one_letter_code
_entity_poly.pdbx_strand_id
1 'polypeptide(L)'
;MKTRILRYFKHLGLTILVLLLILIPVGISEGAQVSYGHDSASLNFDGEGPYVFYKNDSLVTVKYIRGNKDDGFAIDEKDFSVNQPIPAEVYFPLDQTKFNFTIPTSFETPRSIYRDNKKILAISDIESGFKTFRDFLIRNKVIDENLNWTFGENHLVLLGDFVDRGFSTTQVLWLIFKLEQEAKKQGGTVHFILGNHELKNMYGDHQAASLKYTFVASMLGKTQSELYSKDAVLGRWLSSKNVIESINGTLFVHGGLHPEIAALNMSIPQINAFMRKTYYEAPYPKVDEDKKEFLISSKTGICWYRGYFKEDLSQEEVEKPIKKFKANAVVVGHTLHFSVKKFFEGKVYGIDVKHSSDYHKNWPDYDSEGLLITNGNYYRAMADGTLKKL
;
A
#
# COMPACT_ATOMS: atom_id res chain seq x y z
N MET A 1 -54.96 20.65 20.90
CA MET A 1 -54.02 19.49 20.85
C MET A 1 -53.21 19.46 19.57
N LYS A 2 -53.78 19.50 18.37
CA LYS A 2 -53.06 19.50 17.06
C LYS A 2 -51.90 20.53 16.94
N THR A 3 -52.13 21.76 17.35
CA THR A 3 -51.12 22.84 17.27
C THR A 3 -49.90 22.65 18.17
N ARG A 4 -50.08 22.01 19.34
CA ARG A 4 -48.95 21.67 20.24
C ARG A 4 -48.11 20.53 19.66
N ILE A 5 -48.74 19.52 19.06
CA ILE A 5 -48.08 18.41 18.39
C ILE A 5 -47.29 18.88 17.19
N LEU A 6 -47.90 19.76 16.34
CA LEU A 6 -47.18 20.31 15.20
C LEU A 6 -45.93 21.16 15.60
N ARG A 7 -46.06 21.94 16.70
CA ARG A 7 -44.94 22.70 17.23
C ARG A 7 -43.82 21.79 17.76
N TYR A 8 -44.16 20.69 18.41
CA TYR A 8 -43.21 19.70 18.87
C TYR A 8 -42.42 19.08 17.70
N PHE A 9 -43.10 18.61 16.65
CA PHE A 9 -42.42 18.08 15.45
C PHE A 9 -41.58 19.10 14.74
N LYS A 10 -42.01 20.38 14.68
CA LYS A 10 -41.20 21.46 14.13
C LYS A 10 -39.88 21.66 14.92
N HIS A 11 -39.96 21.68 16.25
CA HIS A 11 -38.75 21.81 17.09
C HIS A 11 -37.85 20.58 16.98
N LEU A 12 -38.42 19.36 16.99
CA LEU A 12 -37.68 18.14 16.81
C LEU A 12 -36.94 18.12 15.46
N GLY A 13 -37.68 18.45 14.37
CA GLY A 13 -37.06 18.57 13.03
C GLY A 13 -35.93 19.60 12.97
N LEU A 14 -36.13 20.78 13.61
CA LEU A 14 -35.09 21.80 13.68
C LEU A 14 -33.87 21.33 14.48
N THR A 15 -34.08 20.64 15.60
CA THR A 15 -33.01 20.08 16.42
C THR A 15 -32.21 19.04 15.63
N ILE A 16 -32.89 18.12 14.94
CA ILE A 16 -32.23 17.13 14.08
C ILE A 16 -31.43 17.82 12.98
N LEU A 17 -32.00 18.83 12.33
CA LEU A 17 -31.29 19.59 11.28
C LEU A 17 -30.02 20.26 11.81
N VAL A 18 -30.09 20.91 12.97
CA VAL A 18 -28.93 21.55 13.61
C VAL A 18 -27.87 20.49 13.97
N LEU A 19 -28.26 19.35 14.52
CA LEU A 19 -27.34 18.25 14.82
C LEU A 19 -26.65 17.74 13.55
N LEU A 20 -27.39 17.54 12.46
CA LEU A 20 -26.81 17.11 11.18
C LEU A 20 -25.84 18.14 10.62
N LEU A 21 -26.16 19.44 10.70
CA LEU A 21 -25.28 20.52 10.25
C LEU A 21 -23.97 20.63 11.04
N ILE A 22 -23.94 20.09 12.26
CA ILE A 22 -22.72 20.03 13.07
C ILE A 22 -22.01 18.70 12.87
N LEU A 23 -22.71 17.58 13.00
CA LEU A 23 -22.13 16.25 13.00
C LEU A 23 -21.55 15.83 11.63
N ILE A 24 -22.20 16.24 10.53
CA ILE A 24 -21.72 15.90 9.19
C ILE A 24 -20.35 16.57 8.90
N PRO A 25 -20.17 17.89 9.07
CA PRO A 25 -18.86 18.52 8.89
C PRO A 25 -17.78 17.96 9.84
N VAL A 26 -18.12 17.68 11.10
CA VAL A 26 -17.20 17.07 12.05
C VAL A 26 -16.83 15.65 11.60
N GLY A 27 -17.80 14.82 11.21
CA GLY A 27 -17.53 13.50 10.68
C GLY A 27 -16.61 13.55 9.44
N ILE A 28 -16.91 14.43 8.49
CA ILE A 28 -16.07 14.63 7.31
C ILE A 28 -14.65 15.06 7.72
N SER A 29 -14.53 15.97 8.70
CA SER A 29 -13.22 16.44 9.19
C SER A 29 -12.41 15.33 9.87
N GLU A 30 -13.08 14.29 10.37
CA GLU A 30 -12.45 13.08 10.94
C GLU A 30 -12.30 11.94 9.89
N GLY A 31 -12.53 12.23 8.61
CA GLY A 31 -12.37 11.27 7.52
C GLY A 31 -13.56 10.33 7.29
N ALA A 32 -14.73 10.62 7.89
CA ALA A 32 -15.92 9.82 7.62
C ALA A 32 -16.40 10.00 6.18
N GLN A 33 -16.78 8.89 5.55
CA GLN A 33 -17.38 8.84 4.22
C GLN A 33 -18.63 7.98 4.22
N VAL A 34 -19.56 8.30 3.36
CA VAL A 34 -20.69 7.45 3.02
C VAL A 34 -20.39 6.77 1.70
N SER A 35 -20.26 5.44 1.73
CA SER A 35 -20.11 4.63 0.52
C SER A 35 -21.47 4.17 0.02
N TYR A 36 -21.73 4.31 -1.27
CA TYR A 36 -22.96 3.89 -1.92
C TYR A 36 -22.71 3.35 -3.32
N GLY A 37 -23.68 2.62 -3.85
CA GLY A 37 -23.52 1.88 -5.09
C GLY A 37 -22.82 0.55 -4.84
N HIS A 38 -22.96 -0.33 -5.80
CA HIS A 38 -22.30 -1.63 -5.79
C HIS A 38 -21.98 -2.01 -7.23
N ASP A 39 -20.75 -2.37 -7.49
CA ASP A 39 -20.34 -2.88 -8.79
C ASP A 39 -20.27 -4.41 -8.73
N SER A 40 -21.08 -5.08 -9.56
CA SER A 40 -21.08 -6.54 -9.65
C SER A 40 -19.73 -7.11 -10.10
N ALA A 41 -18.90 -6.30 -10.77
CA ALA A 41 -17.56 -6.68 -11.19
C ALA A 41 -16.62 -7.00 -10.00
N SER A 42 -16.90 -6.45 -8.79
CA SER A 42 -16.13 -6.75 -7.58
C SER A 42 -16.18 -8.24 -7.20
N LEU A 43 -17.26 -8.94 -7.56
CA LEU A 43 -17.49 -10.37 -7.31
C LEU A 43 -17.28 -11.22 -8.57
N ASN A 44 -16.74 -10.66 -9.63
CA ASN A 44 -16.34 -11.40 -10.80
C ASN A 44 -14.97 -12.04 -10.56
N PHE A 45 -14.94 -13.37 -10.55
CA PHE A 45 -13.73 -14.16 -10.36
C PHE A 45 -13.18 -14.72 -11.68
N ASP A 46 -13.88 -14.55 -12.81
CA ASP A 46 -13.36 -15.04 -14.08
C ASP A 46 -12.11 -14.28 -14.50
N GLY A 47 -11.02 -15.03 -14.71
CA GLY A 47 -9.72 -14.44 -15.00
C GLY A 47 -8.94 -13.97 -13.76
N GLU A 48 -9.44 -14.18 -12.54
CA GLU A 48 -8.73 -13.83 -11.31
C GLU A 48 -7.43 -14.62 -11.18
N GLY A 49 -6.33 -13.92 -10.97
CA GLY A 49 -4.98 -14.47 -10.93
C GLY A 49 -3.98 -13.58 -11.69
N PRO A 50 -2.74 -14.10 -11.91
CA PRO A 50 -2.26 -15.44 -11.59
C PRO A 50 -1.98 -15.65 -10.11
N TYR A 51 -2.23 -16.85 -9.61
CA TYR A 51 -1.73 -17.35 -8.33
C TYR A 51 -0.64 -18.36 -8.63
N VAL A 52 0.58 -18.10 -8.17
CA VAL A 52 1.76 -18.86 -8.56
C VAL A 52 2.42 -19.48 -7.33
N PHE A 53 2.49 -20.80 -7.31
CA PHE A 53 3.02 -21.58 -6.18
C PHE A 53 4.16 -22.48 -6.60
N TYR A 54 5.19 -22.57 -5.77
CA TYR A 54 6.25 -23.56 -5.91
C TYR A 54 5.70 -24.95 -5.58
N LYS A 55 5.76 -25.84 -6.55
CA LYS A 55 5.38 -27.25 -6.39
C LYS A 55 6.54 -28.04 -5.79
N ASN A 56 7.76 -27.68 -6.18
CA ASN A 56 9.04 -28.18 -5.67
C ASN A 56 10.15 -27.21 -6.14
N ASP A 57 11.42 -27.58 -5.94
CA ASP A 57 12.58 -26.76 -6.31
C ASP A 57 12.74 -26.56 -7.84
N SER A 58 12.04 -27.34 -8.66
CA SER A 58 12.17 -27.32 -10.13
C SER A 58 10.93 -26.81 -10.85
N LEU A 59 9.78 -26.80 -10.19
CA LEU A 59 8.48 -26.49 -10.81
C LEU A 59 7.68 -25.50 -10.00
N VAL A 60 6.98 -24.62 -10.73
CA VAL A 60 5.93 -23.75 -10.21
C VAL A 60 4.62 -24.03 -10.93
N THR A 61 3.51 -23.94 -10.24
CA THR A 61 2.16 -24.02 -10.81
C THR A 61 1.55 -22.64 -10.86
N VAL A 62 1.12 -22.20 -12.04
CA VAL A 62 0.35 -20.97 -12.26
C VAL A 62 -1.12 -21.32 -12.32
N LYS A 63 -1.94 -20.65 -11.53
CA LYS A 63 -3.38 -20.91 -11.41
C LYS A 63 -4.19 -19.66 -11.70
N TYR A 64 -5.29 -19.83 -12.43
CA TYR A 64 -6.33 -18.82 -12.63
C TYR A 64 -7.69 -19.40 -12.27
N ILE A 65 -8.57 -18.56 -11.74
CA ILE A 65 -9.98 -18.92 -11.57
C ILE A 65 -10.71 -18.59 -12.86
N ARG A 66 -11.56 -19.50 -13.34
CA ARG A 66 -12.40 -19.36 -14.54
C ARG A 66 -13.85 -19.64 -14.20
N GLY A 67 -14.76 -19.01 -14.94
CA GLY A 67 -16.18 -19.25 -14.79
C GLY A 67 -16.90 -18.24 -13.90
N ASN A 68 -18.14 -18.56 -13.59
CA ASN A 68 -19.04 -17.67 -12.86
C ASN A 68 -19.95 -18.48 -11.91
N LYS A 69 -20.85 -17.78 -11.19
CA LYS A 69 -21.74 -18.40 -10.21
C LYS A 69 -22.80 -19.33 -10.83
N ASP A 70 -23.22 -19.04 -12.07
CA ASP A 70 -24.33 -19.74 -12.71
C ASP A 70 -23.85 -21.05 -13.35
N ASP A 71 -22.66 -21.03 -13.98
CA ASP A 71 -22.08 -22.17 -14.68
C ASP A 71 -21.06 -22.94 -13.81
N GLY A 72 -20.70 -22.38 -12.66
CA GLY A 72 -19.68 -22.91 -11.77
C GLY A 72 -18.27 -22.35 -12.04
N PHE A 73 -17.34 -22.67 -11.14
CA PHE A 73 -15.96 -22.24 -11.21
C PHE A 73 -15.03 -23.42 -11.52
N ALA A 74 -13.98 -23.16 -12.28
CA ALA A 74 -12.89 -24.09 -12.57
C ALA A 74 -11.53 -23.42 -12.31
N ILE A 75 -10.52 -24.23 -12.04
CA ILE A 75 -9.14 -23.78 -11.94
C ILE A 75 -8.41 -24.16 -13.21
N ASP A 76 -7.97 -23.14 -13.94
CA ASP A 76 -7.05 -23.29 -15.06
C ASP A 76 -5.62 -23.27 -14.48
N GLU A 77 -4.92 -24.41 -14.53
CA GLU A 77 -3.60 -24.53 -13.95
C GLU A 77 -2.57 -25.09 -14.93
N LYS A 78 -1.36 -24.57 -14.84
CA LYS A 78 -0.24 -25.01 -15.68
C LYS A 78 1.07 -24.99 -14.92
N ASP A 79 1.85 -26.07 -15.05
CA ASP A 79 3.19 -26.19 -14.50
C ASP A 79 4.23 -25.58 -15.45
N PHE A 80 5.20 -24.87 -14.85
CA PHE A 80 6.35 -24.29 -15.53
C PHE A 80 7.64 -24.66 -14.80
N SER A 81 8.73 -24.79 -15.56
CA SER A 81 10.06 -24.93 -14.96
C SER A 81 10.51 -23.62 -14.31
N VAL A 82 11.11 -23.69 -13.12
CA VAL A 82 11.74 -22.52 -12.46
C VAL A 82 12.92 -21.94 -13.26
N ASN A 83 13.47 -22.69 -14.21
CA ASN A 83 14.62 -22.26 -15.03
C ASN A 83 14.19 -21.50 -16.30
N GLN A 84 12.90 -21.25 -16.50
CA GLN A 84 12.38 -20.55 -17.65
C GLN A 84 11.50 -19.38 -17.23
N PRO A 85 11.46 -18.28 -17.99
CA PRO A 85 10.54 -17.19 -17.76
C PRO A 85 9.09 -17.69 -17.83
N ILE A 86 8.28 -17.33 -16.83
CA ILE A 86 6.88 -17.75 -16.73
C ILE A 86 6.00 -16.62 -17.26
N PRO A 87 5.32 -16.83 -18.43
CA PRO A 87 4.39 -15.84 -18.95
C PRO A 87 3.14 -15.76 -18.05
N ALA A 88 2.67 -14.57 -17.81
CA ALA A 88 1.48 -14.32 -17.02
C ALA A 88 0.68 -13.14 -17.57
N GLU A 89 -0.64 -13.19 -17.38
CA GLU A 89 -1.58 -12.12 -17.71
C GLU A 89 -2.39 -11.77 -16.47
N VAL A 90 -2.65 -10.49 -16.26
CA VAL A 90 -3.63 -10.00 -15.28
C VAL A 90 -4.83 -9.44 -16.00
N TYR A 91 -6.02 -9.74 -15.48
CA TYR A 91 -7.29 -9.17 -15.89
C TYR A 91 -7.94 -8.37 -14.77
N PHE A 92 -8.39 -7.16 -15.08
CA PHE A 92 -9.16 -6.32 -14.17
C PHE A 92 -10.59 -6.19 -14.67
N PRO A 93 -11.60 -6.78 -13.98
CA PRO A 93 -12.95 -6.95 -14.53
C PRO A 93 -13.76 -5.66 -14.63
N LEU A 94 -13.44 -4.61 -13.84
CA LEU A 94 -14.22 -3.38 -13.77
C LEU A 94 -14.24 -2.62 -15.12
N ASP A 95 -13.11 -2.55 -15.80
CA ASP A 95 -13.00 -1.88 -17.11
C ASP A 95 -12.30 -2.74 -18.16
N GLN A 96 -12.16 -4.04 -17.90
CA GLN A 96 -11.58 -5.04 -18.81
C GLN A 96 -10.10 -4.80 -19.14
N THR A 97 -9.39 -4.03 -18.31
CA THR A 97 -7.95 -3.83 -18.47
C THR A 97 -7.20 -5.15 -18.36
N LYS A 98 -6.24 -5.34 -19.26
CA LYS A 98 -5.33 -6.50 -19.25
C LYS A 98 -3.89 -6.04 -19.39
N PHE A 99 -2.98 -6.76 -18.77
CA PHE A 99 -1.56 -6.59 -19.00
C PHE A 99 -0.81 -7.90 -18.87
N ASN A 100 0.23 -8.03 -19.69
CA ASN A 100 1.10 -9.20 -19.73
C ASN A 100 2.44 -8.86 -19.08
N PHE A 101 3.06 -9.85 -18.45
CA PHE A 101 4.38 -9.73 -17.85
C PHE A 101 5.04 -11.12 -17.74
N THR A 102 6.27 -11.14 -17.28
CA THR A 102 7.03 -12.37 -17.06
C THR A 102 7.45 -12.46 -15.60
N ILE A 103 7.24 -13.61 -14.97
CA ILE A 103 7.60 -13.87 -13.60
C ILE A 103 8.99 -14.53 -13.60
N PRO A 104 10.03 -13.89 -13.02
CA PRO A 104 11.27 -14.55 -12.70
C PRO A 104 11.09 -15.45 -11.48
N THR A 105 11.91 -16.44 -11.36
CA THR A 105 11.82 -17.44 -10.29
C THR A 105 12.73 -17.16 -9.11
N SER A 106 13.54 -16.10 -9.18
CA SER A 106 14.39 -15.63 -8.09
C SER A 106 14.20 -14.13 -7.87
N PHE A 107 14.25 -13.71 -6.62
CA PHE A 107 14.07 -12.33 -6.19
C PHE A 107 15.30 -11.83 -5.46
N GLU A 108 15.82 -10.69 -5.91
CA GLU A 108 16.92 -10.01 -5.25
C GLU A 108 16.37 -9.13 -4.12
N THR A 109 17.09 -9.08 -3.00
CA THR A 109 16.85 -8.05 -1.97
C THR A 109 17.30 -6.70 -2.51
N PRO A 110 16.41 -5.68 -2.56
CA PRO A 110 16.78 -4.37 -3.08
C PRO A 110 17.78 -3.67 -2.17
N ARG A 111 18.57 -2.76 -2.75
CA ARG A 111 19.37 -1.82 -1.95
C ARG A 111 18.45 -0.99 -1.06
N SER A 112 18.99 -0.45 0.01
CA SER A 112 18.24 0.42 0.92
C SER A 112 18.79 1.85 0.97
N ILE A 113 19.82 2.16 0.18
CA ILE A 113 20.43 3.51 0.10
C ILE A 113 20.77 3.84 -1.35
N TYR A 114 20.22 4.96 -1.84
CA TYR A 114 20.40 5.48 -3.19
C TYR A 114 20.86 6.94 -3.15
N ARG A 115 21.78 7.31 -4.06
CA ARG A 115 22.37 8.66 -4.12
C ARG A 115 22.68 8.98 -5.57
N ASP A 116 21.71 9.44 -6.33
CA ASP A 116 21.83 9.70 -7.76
C ASP A 116 21.12 10.98 -8.23
N ASN A 117 20.45 11.69 -7.29
CA ASN A 117 19.72 12.94 -7.53
C ASN A 117 18.59 12.84 -8.56
N LYS A 118 18.09 11.62 -8.84
CA LYS A 118 16.92 11.40 -9.70
C LYS A 118 15.64 11.90 -9.02
N LYS A 119 14.60 12.14 -9.82
CA LYS A 119 13.26 12.48 -9.30
C LYS A 119 12.68 11.31 -8.53
N ILE A 120 11.89 11.62 -7.52
CA ILE A 120 11.19 10.63 -6.71
C ILE A 120 9.70 10.98 -6.74
N LEU A 121 8.85 10.06 -7.22
CA LEU A 121 7.41 10.14 -6.99
C LEU A 121 7.04 9.10 -5.94
N ALA A 122 6.37 9.51 -4.87
CA ALA A 122 5.93 8.63 -3.79
C ALA A 122 4.40 8.66 -3.65
N ILE A 123 3.80 7.50 -3.42
CA ILE A 123 2.38 7.32 -3.09
C ILE A 123 2.25 6.21 -2.04
N SER A 124 1.17 6.21 -1.25
CA SER A 124 0.96 5.31 -0.12
C SER A 124 -0.50 4.88 -0.01
N ASP A 125 -0.76 3.79 0.73
CA ASP A 125 -2.08 3.39 1.24
C ASP A 125 -3.17 3.25 0.15
N ILE A 126 -2.83 2.61 -0.97
CA ILE A 126 -3.74 2.39 -2.12
C ILE A 126 -4.86 1.40 -1.81
N GLU A 127 -4.68 0.52 -0.82
CA GLU A 127 -5.72 -0.35 -0.29
C GLU A 127 -6.45 -1.17 -1.37
N SER A 128 -5.68 -1.81 -2.26
CA SER A 128 -6.19 -2.61 -3.38
C SER A 128 -6.98 -1.85 -4.46
N GLY A 129 -6.85 -0.53 -4.54
CA GLY A 129 -7.46 0.31 -5.58
C GLY A 129 -6.65 0.28 -6.88
N PHE A 130 -6.86 -0.73 -7.74
CA PHE A 130 -6.09 -0.90 -8.97
C PHE A 130 -6.29 0.22 -9.97
N LYS A 131 -7.56 0.58 -10.26
CA LYS A 131 -7.89 1.65 -11.20
C LYS A 131 -7.34 2.98 -10.71
N THR A 132 -7.57 3.29 -9.46
CA THR A 132 -7.10 4.52 -8.80
C THR A 132 -5.57 4.63 -8.86
N PHE A 133 -4.85 3.57 -8.54
CA PHE A 133 -3.39 3.51 -8.61
C PHE A 133 -2.88 3.66 -10.05
N ARG A 134 -3.42 2.88 -10.99
CA ARG A 134 -3.09 2.93 -12.41
C ARG A 134 -3.30 4.34 -12.98
N ASP A 135 -4.48 4.92 -12.79
CA ASP A 135 -4.84 6.21 -13.34
C ASP A 135 -3.95 7.33 -12.77
N PHE A 136 -3.61 7.26 -11.47
CA PHE A 136 -2.64 8.18 -10.86
C PHE A 136 -1.26 8.07 -11.53
N LEU A 137 -0.75 6.86 -11.77
CA LEU A 137 0.54 6.65 -12.42
C LEU A 137 0.55 7.15 -13.87
N ILE A 138 -0.53 6.93 -14.63
CA ILE A 138 -0.68 7.42 -16.01
C ILE A 138 -0.66 8.96 -16.02
N ARG A 139 -1.50 9.61 -15.20
CA ARG A 139 -1.60 11.07 -15.15
C ARG A 139 -0.30 11.74 -14.71
N ASN A 140 0.46 11.10 -13.84
CA ASN A 140 1.77 11.57 -13.40
C ASN A 140 2.93 11.09 -14.29
N LYS A 141 2.63 10.48 -15.46
CA LYS A 141 3.60 10.07 -16.49
C LYS A 141 4.65 9.08 -15.99
N VAL A 142 4.26 8.21 -15.07
CA VAL A 142 5.10 7.11 -14.60
C VAL A 142 4.97 5.90 -15.52
N ILE A 143 3.76 5.68 -16.04
CA ILE A 143 3.44 4.64 -17.02
C ILE A 143 2.64 5.24 -18.17
N ASP A 144 2.63 4.55 -19.32
CA ASP A 144 1.74 4.86 -20.44
C ASP A 144 0.37 4.18 -20.29
N GLU A 145 -0.53 4.43 -21.25
CA GLU A 145 -1.87 3.83 -21.32
C GLU A 145 -1.84 2.29 -21.50
N ASN A 146 -0.73 1.72 -21.92
CA ASN A 146 -0.50 0.28 -22.02
C ASN A 146 0.14 -0.31 -20.75
N LEU A 147 0.23 0.48 -19.68
CA LEU A 147 0.82 0.15 -18.39
C LEU A 147 2.31 -0.18 -18.46
N ASN A 148 3.05 0.38 -19.41
CA ASN A 148 4.50 0.23 -19.51
C ASN A 148 5.19 1.39 -18.81
N TRP A 149 6.34 1.12 -18.21
CA TRP A 149 7.16 2.12 -17.53
C TRP A 149 7.66 3.21 -18.49
N THR A 150 7.41 4.47 -18.15
CA THR A 150 7.84 5.66 -18.92
C THR A 150 8.57 6.69 -18.06
N PHE A 151 8.80 6.38 -16.78
CA PHE A 151 9.43 7.33 -15.86
C PHE A 151 10.97 7.37 -16.00
N GLY A 152 11.53 6.62 -16.94
CA GLY A 152 12.95 6.58 -17.24
C GLY A 152 13.78 6.10 -16.05
N GLU A 153 14.86 6.80 -15.72
CA GLU A 153 15.79 6.45 -14.64
C GLU A 153 15.36 6.92 -13.25
N ASN A 154 14.12 7.42 -13.09
CA ASN A 154 13.63 8.01 -11.85
C ASN A 154 13.14 6.93 -10.86
N HIS A 155 12.77 7.38 -9.65
CA HIS A 155 12.32 6.55 -8.55
C HIS A 155 10.80 6.65 -8.36
N LEU A 156 10.10 5.52 -8.38
CA LEU A 156 8.73 5.40 -7.87
C LEU A 156 8.79 4.75 -6.49
N VAL A 157 8.30 5.43 -5.45
CA VAL A 157 8.25 4.92 -4.09
C VAL A 157 6.80 4.59 -3.73
N LEU A 158 6.56 3.33 -3.41
CA LEU A 158 5.29 2.77 -2.98
C LEU A 158 5.42 2.50 -1.48
N LEU A 159 4.78 3.33 -0.66
CA LEU A 159 5.08 3.42 0.75
C LEU A 159 4.13 2.58 1.63
N GLY A 160 3.86 1.33 1.20
CA GLY A 160 3.10 0.35 1.93
C GLY A 160 1.58 0.50 1.88
N ASP A 161 0.90 -0.51 2.39
CA ASP A 161 -0.55 -0.65 2.44
C ASP A 161 -1.22 -0.58 1.04
N PHE A 162 -0.67 -1.36 0.11
CA PHE A 162 -1.22 -1.56 -1.23
C PHE A 162 -2.22 -2.71 -1.30
N VAL A 163 -2.31 -3.50 -0.25
CA VAL A 163 -3.20 -4.65 -0.08
C VAL A 163 -4.36 -4.34 0.86
N ASP A 164 -5.27 -5.28 1.02
CA ASP A 164 -6.43 -5.23 1.90
C ASP A 164 -7.53 -4.23 1.49
N ARG A 165 -8.64 -4.22 2.23
CA ARG A 165 -9.85 -3.37 2.13
C ARG A 165 -10.56 -3.48 0.78
N GLY A 166 -9.86 -3.24 -0.33
CA GLY A 166 -10.41 -3.30 -1.67
C GLY A 166 -10.42 -4.71 -2.29
N PHE A 167 -10.82 -4.78 -3.57
CA PHE A 167 -11.08 -6.05 -4.27
C PHE A 167 -10.00 -6.44 -5.27
N SER A 168 -8.95 -5.63 -5.45
CA SER A 168 -8.00 -5.82 -6.55
C SER A 168 -6.54 -5.96 -6.10
N THR A 169 -6.32 -6.58 -4.93
CA THR A 169 -4.98 -6.85 -4.38
C THR A 169 -4.08 -7.56 -5.40
N THR A 170 -4.61 -8.59 -6.07
CA THR A 170 -3.86 -9.38 -7.07
C THR A 170 -3.39 -8.51 -8.21
N GLN A 171 -4.28 -7.66 -8.76
CA GLN A 171 -4.00 -6.76 -9.87
C GLN A 171 -2.96 -5.70 -9.48
N VAL A 172 -3.10 -5.12 -8.28
CA VAL A 172 -2.16 -4.11 -7.74
C VAL A 172 -0.77 -4.71 -7.57
N LEU A 173 -0.64 -5.86 -6.91
CA LEU A 173 0.66 -6.48 -6.65
C LEU A 173 1.38 -6.88 -7.95
N TRP A 174 0.66 -7.42 -8.92
CA TRP A 174 1.27 -7.80 -10.20
C TRP A 174 1.62 -6.59 -11.08
N LEU A 175 0.88 -5.48 -10.99
CA LEU A 175 1.28 -4.24 -11.65
C LEU A 175 2.59 -3.71 -11.05
N ILE A 176 2.70 -3.65 -9.72
CA ILE A 176 3.94 -3.25 -9.02
C ILE A 176 5.10 -4.14 -9.46
N PHE A 177 4.87 -5.46 -9.46
CA PHE A 177 5.86 -6.44 -9.88
C PHE A 177 6.35 -6.22 -11.31
N LYS A 178 5.42 -6.02 -12.27
CA LYS A 178 5.74 -5.70 -13.66
C LYS A 178 6.58 -4.44 -13.75
N LEU A 179 6.17 -3.37 -13.07
CA LEU A 179 6.85 -2.08 -13.11
C LEU A 179 8.26 -2.14 -12.51
N GLU A 180 8.51 -2.94 -11.48
CA GLU A 180 9.86 -3.18 -10.96
C GLU A 180 10.80 -3.74 -12.04
N GLN A 181 10.30 -4.72 -12.82
CA GLN A 181 11.10 -5.35 -13.87
C GLN A 181 11.38 -4.37 -15.04
N GLU A 182 10.41 -3.56 -15.40
CA GLU A 182 10.54 -2.61 -16.49
C GLU A 182 11.40 -1.40 -16.12
N ALA A 183 11.22 -0.84 -14.92
CA ALA A 183 12.04 0.23 -14.39
C ALA A 183 13.52 -0.16 -14.37
N LYS A 184 13.85 -1.37 -13.86
CA LYS A 184 15.21 -1.90 -13.82
C LYS A 184 15.87 -1.94 -15.20
N LYS A 185 15.12 -2.28 -16.26
CA LYS A 185 15.62 -2.31 -17.64
C LYS A 185 15.97 -0.93 -18.20
N GLN A 186 15.31 0.11 -17.69
CA GLN A 186 15.52 1.51 -18.10
C GLN A 186 16.41 2.30 -17.13
N GLY A 187 17.02 1.65 -16.12
CA GLY A 187 17.85 2.30 -15.10
C GLY A 187 17.07 3.03 -14.01
N GLY A 188 15.73 2.93 -14.02
CA GLY A 188 14.85 3.41 -12.97
C GLY A 188 14.67 2.39 -11.84
N THR A 189 13.93 2.78 -10.81
CA THR A 189 13.69 1.90 -9.67
C THR A 189 12.27 2.09 -9.12
N VAL A 190 11.56 0.98 -8.92
CA VAL A 190 10.35 0.94 -8.09
C VAL A 190 10.75 0.44 -6.71
N HIS A 191 10.47 1.23 -5.69
CA HIS A 191 10.73 0.93 -4.28
C HIS A 191 9.41 0.53 -3.63
N PHE A 192 9.17 -0.76 -3.45
CA PHE A 192 8.03 -1.22 -2.68
C PHE A 192 8.46 -1.42 -1.22
N ILE A 193 8.17 -0.43 -0.39
CA ILE A 193 8.44 -0.43 1.05
C ILE A 193 7.21 -0.98 1.75
N LEU A 194 7.38 -2.07 2.53
CA LEU A 194 6.24 -2.76 3.12
C LEU A 194 5.58 -1.94 4.23
N GLY A 195 4.26 -1.89 4.18
CA GLY A 195 3.40 -1.42 5.26
C GLY A 195 2.98 -2.54 6.21
N ASN A 196 2.18 -2.19 7.19
CA ASN A 196 1.69 -3.16 8.15
C ASN A 196 0.65 -4.11 7.54
N HIS A 197 -0.08 -3.71 6.50
CA HIS A 197 -1.04 -4.58 5.84
C HIS A 197 -0.38 -5.68 5.01
N GLU A 198 0.74 -5.43 4.33
CA GLU A 198 1.54 -6.48 3.71
C GLU A 198 2.05 -7.47 4.76
N LEU A 199 2.58 -6.98 5.89
CA LEU A 199 3.06 -7.84 6.97
C LEU A 199 1.94 -8.67 7.59
N LYS A 200 0.75 -8.08 7.81
CA LYS A 200 -0.44 -8.79 8.30
C LYS A 200 -0.77 -9.98 7.43
N ASN A 201 -0.83 -9.79 6.13
CA ASN A 201 -1.09 -10.88 5.19
C ASN A 201 -0.02 -11.97 5.25
N MET A 202 1.25 -11.60 5.43
CA MET A 202 2.36 -12.56 5.52
C MET A 202 2.34 -13.39 6.80
N TYR A 203 1.96 -12.81 7.97
CA TYR A 203 1.87 -13.58 9.21
C TYR A 203 0.46 -14.12 9.52
N GLY A 204 -0.51 -13.92 8.62
CA GLY A 204 -1.83 -14.57 8.71
C GLY A 204 -2.94 -13.78 9.41
N ASP A 205 -2.78 -12.47 9.62
CA ASP A 205 -3.88 -11.60 10.05
C ASP A 205 -4.59 -11.02 8.82
N HIS A 206 -5.73 -11.62 8.47
CA HIS A 206 -6.53 -11.26 7.30
C HIS A 206 -7.80 -10.47 7.64
N GLN A 207 -7.91 -9.91 8.87
CA GLN A 207 -9.13 -9.21 9.29
C GLN A 207 -9.47 -7.99 8.43
N ALA A 208 -8.46 -7.35 7.84
CA ALA A 208 -8.66 -6.20 6.96
C ALA A 208 -8.81 -6.58 5.48
N ALA A 209 -8.56 -7.83 5.12
CA ALA A 209 -8.68 -8.29 3.74
C ALA A 209 -10.13 -8.40 3.30
N SER A 210 -10.39 -8.15 2.01
CA SER A 210 -11.70 -8.41 1.42
C SER A 210 -12.06 -9.90 1.50
N LEU A 211 -13.32 -10.20 1.80
CA LEU A 211 -13.87 -11.56 1.75
C LEU A 211 -13.68 -12.24 0.38
N LYS A 212 -13.48 -11.48 -0.68
CA LYS A 212 -13.10 -12.00 -2.01
C LYS A 212 -11.94 -12.99 -1.89
N TYR A 213 -10.90 -12.65 -1.11
CA TYR A 213 -9.69 -13.46 -1.01
C TYR A 213 -9.84 -14.71 -0.17
N THR A 214 -10.84 -14.76 0.72
CA THR A 214 -11.26 -16.00 1.37
C THR A 214 -11.88 -16.98 0.35
N PHE A 215 -12.76 -16.47 -0.54
CA PHE A 215 -13.32 -17.31 -1.63
C PHE A 215 -12.26 -17.73 -2.62
N VAL A 216 -11.38 -16.84 -3.04
CA VAL A 216 -10.25 -17.15 -3.92
C VAL A 216 -9.39 -18.28 -3.34
N ALA A 217 -8.97 -18.16 -2.09
CA ALA A 217 -8.18 -19.18 -1.42
C ALA A 217 -8.92 -20.54 -1.39
N SER A 218 -10.21 -20.52 -1.04
CA SER A 218 -11.05 -21.72 -1.03
C SER A 218 -11.14 -22.39 -2.40
N MET A 219 -11.38 -21.62 -3.47
CA MET A 219 -11.42 -22.13 -4.86
C MET A 219 -10.09 -22.75 -5.29
N LEU A 220 -8.97 -22.19 -4.84
CA LEU A 220 -7.62 -22.70 -5.12
C LEU A 220 -7.23 -23.92 -4.26
N GLY A 221 -8.08 -24.35 -3.33
CA GLY A 221 -7.78 -25.40 -2.36
C GLY A 221 -6.71 -24.97 -1.36
N LYS A 222 -6.69 -23.71 -0.96
CA LYS A 222 -5.70 -23.05 -0.11
C LYS A 222 -6.36 -22.33 1.06
N THR A 223 -5.57 -22.03 2.08
CA THR A 223 -5.90 -20.99 3.06
C THR A 223 -5.47 -19.62 2.55
N GLN A 224 -6.06 -18.55 3.08
CA GLN A 224 -5.65 -17.21 2.68
C GLN A 224 -4.18 -16.92 3.02
N SER A 225 -3.67 -17.44 4.13
CA SER A 225 -2.24 -17.32 4.50
C SER A 225 -1.31 -17.98 3.50
N GLU A 226 -1.73 -19.07 2.85
CA GLU A 226 -0.90 -19.71 1.82
C GLU A 226 -0.73 -18.87 0.56
N LEU A 227 -1.63 -17.90 0.29
CA LEU A 227 -1.48 -16.97 -0.84
C LEU A 227 -0.22 -16.08 -0.69
N TYR A 228 0.24 -15.88 0.54
CA TYR A 228 1.41 -15.06 0.89
C TYR A 228 2.56 -15.85 1.53
N SER A 229 2.46 -17.16 1.56
CA SER A 229 3.48 -18.03 2.17
C SER A 229 4.78 -18.05 1.36
N LYS A 230 5.82 -18.67 1.93
CA LYS A 230 7.10 -18.92 1.23
C LYS A 230 6.96 -19.85 0.02
N ASP A 231 5.85 -20.57 -0.10
CA ASP A 231 5.55 -21.41 -1.26
C ASP A 231 4.82 -20.63 -2.37
N ALA A 232 4.35 -19.43 -2.09
CA ALA A 232 3.80 -18.52 -3.10
C ALA A 232 4.89 -17.60 -3.66
N VAL A 233 4.86 -17.37 -4.96
CA VAL A 233 5.78 -16.42 -5.64
C VAL A 233 5.62 -15.02 -5.06
N LEU A 234 4.39 -14.53 -4.86
CA LEU A 234 4.12 -13.23 -4.22
C LEU A 234 4.68 -13.18 -2.80
N GLY A 235 4.56 -14.25 -2.02
CA GLY A 235 5.11 -14.30 -0.66
C GLY A 235 6.64 -14.19 -0.66
N ARG A 236 7.35 -14.91 -1.54
CA ARG A 236 8.81 -14.78 -1.69
C ARG A 236 9.23 -13.39 -2.17
N TRP A 237 8.49 -12.83 -3.12
CA TRP A 237 8.73 -11.48 -3.62
C TRP A 237 8.56 -10.43 -2.52
N LEU A 238 7.45 -10.45 -1.78
CA LEU A 238 7.22 -9.55 -0.63
C LEU A 238 8.29 -9.72 0.44
N SER A 239 8.71 -10.96 0.76
CA SER A 239 9.73 -11.22 1.77
C SER A 239 11.11 -10.68 1.41
N SER A 240 11.37 -10.33 0.16
CA SER A 240 12.60 -9.68 -0.29
C SER A 240 12.63 -8.17 -0.01
N LYS A 241 11.48 -7.53 0.25
CA LYS A 241 11.33 -6.07 0.32
C LYS A 241 11.88 -5.48 1.61
N ASN A 242 12.10 -4.17 1.57
CA ASN A 242 12.55 -3.36 2.71
C ASN A 242 11.35 -2.72 3.42
N VAL A 243 11.56 -2.27 4.66
CA VAL A 243 10.63 -1.42 5.44
C VAL A 243 11.14 -0.01 5.62
N ILE A 244 12.41 0.23 5.31
CA ILE A 244 13.05 1.56 5.33
C ILE A 244 14.05 1.69 4.20
N GLU A 245 13.99 2.81 3.49
CA GLU A 245 14.99 3.17 2.49
C GLU A 245 15.40 4.64 2.60
N SER A 246 16.62 4.95 2.20
CA SER A 246 17.14 6.31 2.07
C SER A 246 17.41 6.60 0.60
N ILE A 247 16.69 7.55 0.02
CA ILE A 247 16.80 7.92 -1.38
C ILE A 247 17.13 9.40 -1.44
N ASN A 248 18.30 9.75 -1.95
CA ASN A 248 18.76 11.12 -2.11
C ASN A 248 18.68 11.97 -0.81
N GLY A 249 18.94 11.32 0.35
CA GLY A 249 18.91 11.97 1.65
C GLY A 249 17.50 12.10 2.25
N THR A 250 16.48 11.53 1.65
CA THR A 250 15.14 11.41 2.22
C THR A 250 14.89 9.98 2.66
N LEU A 251 14.39 9.79 3.88
CA LEU A 251 13.99 8.49 4.41
C LEU A 251 12.55 8.19 4.01
N PHE A 252 12.27 6.95 3.67
CA PHE A 252 10.94 6.44 3.36
C PHE A 252 10.64 5.25 4.25
N VAL A 253 9.57 5.35 5.04
CA VAL A 253 9.08 4.31 5.95
C VAL A 253 7.56 4.39 5.99
N HIS A 254 6.87 3.26 6.11
CA HIS A 254 5.41 3.29 6.10
C HIS A 254 4.83 3.98 7.35
N GLY A 255 5.13 3.50 8.57
CA GLY A 255 4.59 4.07 9.81
C GLY A 255 5.36 5.31 10.27
N GLY A 256 6.62 5.14 10.62
CA GLY A 256 7.47 6.23 11.11
C GLY A 256 8.70 5.73 11.87
N LEU A 257 9.47 6.69 12.37
CA LEU A 257 10.68 6.44 13.16
C LEU A 257 10.49 6.92 14.59
N HIS A 258 10.25 5.97 15.50
CA HIS A 258 10.22 6.31 16.94
C HIS A 258 11.56 6.92 17.38
N PRO A 259 11.58 7.95 18.24
CA PRO A 259 12.84 8.62 18.66
C PRO A 259 13.92 7.67 19.17
N GLU A 260 13.55 6.58 19.85
CA GLU A 260 14.49 5.58 20.36
C GLU A 260 15.23 4.78 19.29
N ILE A 261 14.79 4.79 18.04
CA ILE A 261 15.56 4.23 16.92
C ILE A 261 16.95 4.85 16.85
N ALA A 262 17.09 6.11 17.29
CA ALA A 262 18.38 6.79 17.32
C ALA A 262 19.41 6.09 18.23
N ALA A 263 18.96 5.45 19.29
CA ALA A 263 19.81 4.74 20.26
C ALA A 263 20.20 3.32 19.80
N LEU A 264 19.53 2.76 18.79
CA LEU A 264 19.92 1.45 18.27
C LEU A 264 21.23 1.53 17.49
N ASN A 265 22.17 0.67 17.80
CA ASN A 265 23.40 0.55 17.01
C ASN A 265 23.15 -0.29 15.75
N MET A 266 22.26 0.20 14.87
CA MET A 266 21.90 -0.46 13.62
C MET A 266 21.89 0.55 12.47
N SER A 267 22.43 0.14 11.34
CA SER A 267 22.29 0.83 10.04
C SER A 267 20.97 0.46 9.36
N ILE A 268 20.55 1.22 8.34
CA ILE A 268 19.37 0.92 7.53
C ILE A 268 19.38 -0.52 6.97
N PRO A 269 20.48 -1.02 6.34
CA PRO A 269 20.54 -2.41 5.89
C PRO A 269 20.37 -3.43 7.01
N GLN A 270 20.90 -3.15 8.21
CA GLN A 270 20.74 -4.06 9.36
C GLN A 270 19.32 -4.07 9.91
N ILE A 271 18.63 -2.93 9.93
CA ILE A 271 17.20 -2.86 10.27
C ILE A 271 16.39 -3.70 9.29
N ASN A 272 16.58 -3.51 7.99
CA ASN A 272 15.88 -4.29 6.98
C ASN A 272 16.18 -5.80 7.08
N ALA A 273 17.42 -6.17 7.35
CA ALA A 273 17.80 -7.57 7.53
C ALA A 273 17.17 -8.21 8.79
N PHE A 274 17.02 -7.44 9.87
CA PHE A 274 16.28 -7.87 11.05
C PHE A 274 14.80 -8.04 10.75
N MET A 275 14.16 -7.03 10.14
CA MET A 275 12.74 -7.03 9.83
C MET A 275 12.36 -8.19 8.90
N ARG A 276 13.16 -8.50 7.86
CA ARG A 276 12.89 -9.65 6.96
C ARG A 276 12.84 -11.00 7.67
N LYS A 277 13.51 -11.16 8.80
CA LYS A 277 13.44 -12.41 9.60
C LYS A 277 12.10 -12.55 10.32
N THR A 278 11.41 -11.44 10.57
CA THR A 278 10.18 -11.40 11.37
C THR A 278 8.89 -11.29 10.54
N TYR A 279 8.97 -11.14 9.21
CA TYR A 279 7.79 -10.86 8.37
C TYR A 279 6.67 -11.91 8.45
N TYR A 280 7.01 -13.16 8.80
CA TYR A 280 6.04 -14.24 8.98
C TYR A 280 5.69 -14.51 10.45
N GLU A 281 6.13 -13.64 11.35
CA GLU A 281 5.90 -13.79 12.78
C GLU A 281 4.93 -12.69 13.25
N ALA A 282 3.78 -13.09 13.80
CA ALA A 282 2.84 -12.13 14.38
C ALA A 282 3.50 -11.39 15.57
N PRO A 283 3.52 -10.06 15.56
CA PRO A 283 4.08 -9.31 16.68
C PRO A 283 3.17 -9.45 17.91
N TYR A 284 3.75 -9.74 19.06
CA TYR A 284 3.07 -9.74 20.35
C TYR A 284 4.02 -9.27 21.45
N PRO A 285 3.51 -8.62 22.52
CA PRO A 285 4.35 -8.20 23.65
C PRO A 285 5.01 -9.40 24.33
N LYS A 286 6.30 -9.29 24.64
CA LYS A 286 7.09 -10.31 25.37
C LYS A 286 7.52 -9.75 26.73
N VAL A 287 7.77 -10.66 27.69
CA VAL A 287 8.20 -10.27 29.04
C VAL A 287 9.61 -9.70 29.04
N ASP A 288 10.49 -10.31 28.23
CA ASP A 288 11.90 -9.90 28.09
C ASP A 288 12.16 -9.48 26.63
N GLU A 289 11.75 -8.26 26.25
CA GLU A 289 11.97 -7.75 24.92
C GLU A 289 13.43 -7.35 24.67
N ASP A 290 14.06 -7.90 23.66
CA ASP A 290 15.30 -7.34 23.10
C ASP A 290 14.99 -5.91 22.61
N LYS A 291 15.90 -4.97 22.84
CA LYS A 291 15.79 -3.57 22.36
C LYS A 291 15.50 -3.43 20.86
N LYS A 292 15.66 -4.46 20.07
CA LYS A 292 15.31 -4.47 18.64
C LYS A 292 13.84 -4.80 18.40
N GLU A 293 13.17 -5.50 19.32
CA GLU A 293 11.79 -5.96 19.13
C GLU A 293 10.80 -4.80 19.08
N PHE A 294 11.15 -3.64 19.64
CA PHE A 294 10.33 -2.45 19.46
C PHE A 294 10.17 -2.03 17.98
N LEU A 295 11.07 -2.45 17.07
CA LEU A 295 10.96 -2.22 15.64
C LEU A 295 9.76 -2.95 15.00
N ILE A 296 9.28 -4.03 15.61
CA ILE A 296 8.14 -4.84 15.13
C ILE A 296 6.86 -4.57 15.91
N SER A 297 6.93 -3.87 17.02
CA SER A 297 5.78 -3.57 17.89
C SER A 297 4.68 -2.83 17.13
N SER A 298 3.43 -3.16 17.42
CA SER A 298 2.25 -2.46 16.87
C SER A 298 2.11 -1.01 17.34
N LYS A 299 2.87 -0.59 18.36
CA LYS A 299 2.87 0.79 18.90
C LYS A 299 4.07 1.61 18.40
N THR A 300 5.27 1.04 18.44
CA THR A 300 6.53 1.76 18.20
C THR A 300 7.23 1.31 16.93
N GLY A 301 6.75 0.21 16.33
CA GLY A 301 7.37 -0.43 15.18
C GLY A 301 7.36 0.42 13.92
N ILE A 302 8.36 0.23 13.08
CA ILE A 302 8.64 1.05 11.90
C ILE A 302 7.48 1.07 10.88
N CYS A 303 6.68 0.00 10.82
CA CYS A 303 5.49 -0.08 9.97
C CYS A 303 4.20 0.37 10.66
N TRP A 304 4.25 0.75 11.97
CA TRP A 304 3.06 1.02 12.78
C TRP A 304 3.07 2.38 13.45
N TYR A 305 4.24 2.98 13.65
CA TYR A 305 4.41 4.16 14.48
C TYR A 305 3.63 5.36 13.93
N ARG A 306 2.81 5.98 14.79
CA ARG A 306 1.99 7.16 14.49
C ARG A 306 2.36 8.38 15.35
N GLY A 307 3.46 8.31 16.09
CA GLY A 307 3.82 9.33 17.08
C GLY A 307 3.96 10.73 16.52
N TYR A 308 4.42 10.88 15.28
CA TYR A 308 4.47 12.19 14.61
C TYR A 308 3.13 12.96 14.62
N PHE A 309 2.01 12.26 14.73
CA PHE A 309 0.67 12.83 14.61
C PHE A 309 -0.24 12.56 15.82
N LYS A 310 0.19 11.67 16.73
CA LYS A 310 -0.59 11.21 17.87
C LYS A 310 0.08 11.44 19.23
N GLU A 311 1.34 11.82 19.23
CA GLU A 311 2.13 12.11 20.44
C GLU A 311 2.61 13.56 20.42
N ASP A 312 2.91 14.10 21.58
CA ASP A 312 3.46 15.46 21.73
C ASP A 312 4.99 15.42 21.64
N LEU A 313 5.48 15.23 20.40
CA LEU A 313 6.91 15.17 20.12
C LEU A 313 7.50 16.56 19.88
N SER A 314 8.64 16.82 20.51
CA SER A 314 9.45 17.98 20.19
C SER A 314 10.13 17.85 18.83
N GLN A 315 10.49 18.98 18.22
CA GLN A 315 11.28 19.02 16.97
C GLN A 315 12.58 18.19 17.10
N GLU A 316 13.25 18.30 18.26
CA GLU A 316 14.51 17.57 18.52
C GLU A 316 14.30 16.05 18.54
N GLU A 317 13.22 15.55 19.15
CA GLU A 317 12.92 14.13 19.19
C GLU A 317 12.67 13.56 17.82
N VAL A 318 11.94 14.28 16.95
CA VAL A 318 11.70 13.90 15.56
C VAL A 318 13.01 13.90 14.75
N GLU A 319 13.90 14.85 15.00
CA GLU A 319 15.16 14.94 14.26
C GLU A 319 16.22 13.91 14.67
N LYS A 320 16.15 13.34 15.89
CA LYS A 320 17.14 12.34 16.36
C LYS A 320 17.33 11.17 15.39
N PRO A 321 16.30 10.42 14.99
CA PRO A 321 16.46 9.32 14.02
C PRO A 321 16.83 9.80 12.62
N ILE A 322 16.36 10.97 12.18
CA ILE A 322 16.71 11.54 10.88
C ILE A 322 18.21 11.84 10.82
N LYS A 323 18.76 12.51 11.84
CA LYS A 323 20.18 12.81 11.98
C LYS A 323 21.04 11.54 12.04
N LYS A 324 20.58 10.53 12.81
CA LYS A 324 21.26 9.22 12.87
C LYS A 324 21.52 8.62 11.50
N PHE A 325 20.52 8.65 10.62
CA PHE A 325 20.64 8.10 9.27
C PHE A 325 21.20 9.09 8.24
N LYS A 326 21.68 10.26 8.69
CA LYS A 326 22.24 11.32 7.84
C LYS A 326 21.27 11.74 6.73
N ALA A 327 20.01 11.84 7.07
CA ALA A 327 18.94 12.27 6.18
C ALA A 327 18.50 13.72 6.46
N ASN A 328 17.72 14.29 5.55
CA ASN A 328 17.18 15.65 5.65
C ASN A 328 15.74 15.64 6.16
N ALA A 329 14.97 14.61 5.78
CA ALA A 329 13.56 14.44 6.10
C ALA A 329 13.16 12.96 6.08
N VAL A 330 11.95 12.66 6.56
CA VAL A 330 11.28 11.37 6.44
C VAL A 330 9.91 11.55 5.79
N VAL A 331 9.57 10.64 4.88
CA VAL A 331 8.24 10.51 4.26
C VAL A 331 7.55 9.30 4.86
N VAL A 332 6.29 9.46 5.27
CA VAL A 332 5.49 8.45 5.95
C VAL A 332 4.08 8.34 5.37
N GLY A 333 3.53 7.11 5.38
CA GLY A 333 2.13 6.77 5.13
C GLY A 333 1.35 6.53 6.40
N HIS A 334 0.50 5.49 6.42
CA HIS A 334 -0.14 4.88 7.61
C HIS A 334 -1.09 5.75 8.41
N THR A 335 -0.87 7.03 8.52
CA THR A 335 -1.73 7.96 9.25
C THR A 335 -2.42 8.89 8.28
N LEU A 336 -3.74 8.74 8.17
CA LEU A 336 -4.57 9.44 7.21
C LEU A 336 -4.56 10.97 7.40
N HIS A 337 -4.38 11.67 6.29
CA HIS A 337 -4.47 13.13 6.18
C HIS A 337 -5.44 13.53 5.07
N PHE A 338 -5.96 14.78 5.11
CA PHE A 338 -6.79 15.33 4.03
C PHE A 338 -6.02 15.61 2.73
N SER A 339 -4.72 15.80 2.85
CA SER A 339 -3.83 16.07 1.73
C SER A 339 -2.40 15.78 2.14
N VAL A 340 -1.54 15.54 1.18
CA VAL A 340 -0.09 15.46 1.43
C VAL A 340 0.39 16.75 2.08
N LYS A 341 1.06 16.64 3.24
CA LYS A 341 1.47 17.78 4.06
C LYS A 341 2.87 17.60 4.64
N LYS A 342 3.52 18.74 4.96
CA LYS A 342 4.74 18.77 5.75
C LYS A 342 4.46 19.15 7.20
N PHE A 343 5.25 18.57 8.11
CA PHE A 343 5.21 18.79 9.55
C PHE A 343 6.63 19.00 10.08
N PHE A 344 6.77 19.46 11.31
CA PHE A 344 8.06 19.63 11.97
C PHE A 344 9.06 20.38 11.07
N GLU A 345 8.68 21.58 10.65
CA GLU A 345 9.51 22.45 9.78
C GLU A 345 10.03 21.75 8.51
N GLY A 346 9.26 20.79 7.97
CA GLY A 346 9.61 20.02 6.77
C GLY A 346 10.53 18.82 7.05
N LYS A 347 10.61 18.35 8.30
CA LYS A 347 11.32 17.10 8.64
C LYS A 347 10.47 15.86 8.42
N VAL A 348 9.14 15.99 8.43
CA VAL A 348 8.19 14.88 8.20
C VAL A 348 7.22 15.27 7.09
N TYR A 349 7.00 14.36 6.15
CA TYR A 349 5.98 14.47 5.11
C TYR A 349 5.01 13.31 5.26
N GLY A 350 3.75 13.60 5.62
CA GLY A 350 2.66 12.63 5.66
C GLY A 350 2.00 12.55 4.29
N ILE A 351 1.96 11.36 3.70
CA ILE A 351 1.44 11.15 2.34
C ILE A 351 0.28 10.16 2.25
N ASP A 352 -0.14 9.55 3.37
CA ASP A 352 -1.38 8.80 3.40
C ASP A 352 -2.56 9.75 3.27
N VAL A 353 -3.27 9.65 2.17
CA VAL A 353 -4.49 10.41 1.88
C VAL A 353 -5.61 9.47 1.48
N LYS A 354 -6.85 9.93 1.60
CA LYS A 354 -7.97 9.13 1.13
C LYS A 354 -7.97 9.08 -0.40
N HIS A 355 -7.91 7.87 -0.94
CA HIS A 355 -8.03 7.61 -2.37
C HIS A 355 -9.47 7.35 -2.78
N SER A 356 -9.81 7.61 -4.04
CA SER A 356 -11.09 7.20 -4.63
C SER A 356 -11.23 5.69 -4.62
N SER A 357 -12.44 5.18 -4.41
CA SER A 357 -12.71 3.74 -4.48
C SER A 357 -12.97 3.31 -5.93
N ASP A 358 -12.46 2.15 -6.32
CA ASP A 358 -12.69 1.57 -7.64
C ASP A 358 -14.13 1.04 -7.81
N TYR A 359 -14.74 0.52 -6.74
CA TYR A 359 -15.98 -0.26 -6.80
C TYR A 359 -17.18 0.41 -6.11
N HIS A 360 -16.98 1.52 -5.44
CA HIS A 360 -18.02 2.27 -4.74
C HIS A 360 -17.87 3.74 -5.01
N LYS A 361 -19.00 4.45 -5.00
CA LYS A 361 -18.99 5.91 -4.93
C LYS A 361 -18.93 6.32 -3.46
N ASN A 362 -18.11 7.29 -3.16
CA ASN A 362 -17.98 7.84 -1.82
C ASN A 362 -18.44 9.30 -1.80
N TRP A 363 -19.02 9.73 -0.69
CA TRP A 363 -19.29 11.11 -0.44
C TRP A 363 -18.78 11.51 0.97
N PRO A 364 -17.97 12.56 1.11
CA PRO A 364 -17.32 13.30 0.01
C PRO A 364 -16.35 12.41 -0.77
N ASP A 365 -16.17 12.71 -2.06
CA ASP A 365 -15.14 12.06 -2.89
C ASP A 365 -13.82 12.80 -2.72
N TYR A 366 -12.71 12.07 -2.77
CA TYR A 366 -11.36 12.60 -2.61
C TYR A 366 -10.49 12.14 -3.77
N ASP A 367 -9.70 13.05 -4.29
CA ASP A 367 -8.71 12.74 -5.32
C ASP A 367 -7.43 12.18 -4.69
N SER A 368 -6.79 11.26 -5.40
CA SER A 368 -5.49 10.73 -5.02
C SER A 368 -4.42 11.81 -5.06
N GLU A 369 -3.52 11.76 -4.10
CA GLU A 369 -2.32 12.59 -4.07
C GLU A 369 -1.09 11.75 -3.79
N GLY A 370 0.05 12.22 -4.28
CA GLY A 370 1.36 11.70 -3.93
C GLY A 370 2.33 12.84 -3.67
N LEU A 371 3.58 12.50 -3.44
CA LEU A 371 4.68 13.43 -3.21
C LEU A 371 5.71 13.32 -4.33
N LEU A 372 5.94 14.41 -5.06
CA LEU A 372 7.05 14.51 -6.00
C LEU A 372 8.21 15.28 -5.34
N ILE A 373 9.39 14.67 -5.36
CA ILE A 373 10.65 15.31 -4.93
C ILE A 373 11.55 15.46 -6.15
N THR A 374 11.95 16.70 -6.44
CA THR A 374 12.85 16.99 -7.54
C THR A 374 13.70 18.22 -7.23
N ASN A 375 15.00 18.16 -7.49
CA ASN A 375 15.95 19.24 -7.23
C ASN A 375 15.84 19.83 -5.80
N GLY A 376 15.64 18.95 -4.80
CA GLY A 376 15.49 19.34 -3.39
C GLY A 376 14.17 20.05 -3.04
N ASN A 377 13.24 20.17 -3.99
CA ASN A 377 11.90 20.73 -3.76
C ASN A 377 10.84 19.62 -3.67
N TYR A 378 9.82 19.86 -2.86
CA TYR A 378 8.73 18.95 -2.58
C TYR A 378 7.42 19.50 -3.12
N TYR A 379 6.65 18.66 -3.81
CA TYR A 379 5.38 19.03 -4.44
C TYR A 379 4.32 17.97 -4.15
N ARG A 380 3.09 18.39 -3.92
CA ARG A 380 1.95 17.49 -4.00
C ARG A 380 1.74 17.15 -5.48
N ALA A 381 1.79 15.87 -5.81
CA ALA A 381 1.44 15.36 -7.14
C ALA A 381 -0.05 14.98 -7.10
N MET A 382 -0.87 15.68 -7.90
CA MET A 382 -2.31 15.52 -7.88
C MET A 382 -2.78 14.40 -8.82
N ALA A 383 -4.00 13.90 -8.62
CA ALA A 383 -4.62 12.87 -9.46
C ALA A 383 -4.70 13.24 -10.94
N ASP A 384 -4.78 14.52 -11.27
CA ASP A 384 -4.81 15.05 -12.65
C ASP A 384 -3.41 15.27 -13.26
N GLY A 385 -2.36 14.97 -12.50
CA GLY A 385 -0.95 15.18 -12.90
C GLY A 385 -0.44 16.60 -12.66
N THR A 386 -1.24 17.50 -12.07
CA THR A 386 -0.76 18.84 -11.68
C THR A 386 0.10 18.78 -10.42
N LEU A 387 0.96 19.77 -10.24
CA LEU A 387 1.87 19.86 -9.11
C LEU A 387 1.59 21.11 -8.28
N LYS A 388 1.52 20.94 -6.94
CA LYS A 388 1.38 22.04 -5.99
C LYS A 388 2.58 22.06 -5.05
N LYS A 389 3.34 23.13 -4.99
CA LYS A 389 4.53 23.24 -4.12
C LYS A 389 4.15 23.17 -2.64
N LEU A 390 4.93 22.42 -1.82
CA LEU A 390 4.80 22.32 -0.36
C LEU A 390 5.69 23.33 0.38
#